data_759fe7f8a0bc54a8f259f9081ebd9eda
#
_entry.id   759fe7f8a0bc54a8f259f9081ebd9eda
#
_cell.length_a   1.000
_cell.length_b   1.000
_cell.length_c   1.000
_cell.angle_alpha   90.00
_cell.angle_beta   90.00
_cell.angle_gamma   90.00
#
_symmetry.space_group_name_H-M   'P 1'
#
loop_
_entity.id
_entity.type
_entity.pdbx_description
1 polymer ?
#
loop_
_entity_poly.entity_id
_entity_poly.type
_entity_poly.pdbx_seq_one_letter_code
_entity_poly.pdbx_strand_id
1 'polypeptide(L)'
;MEKFEFDDISFSEDTRILYEGHHINGMNLAPEAFPLFMTSAFNMGNLDDVEHTYDTKGYTYIRTRNPNRKALADVLTYLEQGKDTLIFSSGMGAITTTYFALLQPGDHMICNENIYGETFDAITSLVKNYGVTTTFVPFDDLDAVKAAVQPNTKMLYTEVASNPTDRLCDVAAIAEIAHEAGALLMVDNTFTTPICIKPLTLGADIVINSLTKFLNGHSDALAGSITVKDMALFEKIHTVRMLTGTSGCPFASFLIFRGIHTAELRIKKQCENAAKLALALADNLHVSVVNHPAVSMHPQYELGKKLFSSPYLATGMFSFEMPDDREKINAFMDKLHIAHYAPTLGGIRTTLSYPLLSSHMHVPEEDRKKMHITGGLMRVSTGIEDADDLIKDFTNALKVFD
;
A
#
# COMPACT_ATOMS: atom_id res chain seq x y z
N MET A 1 27.33 20.63 7.74
CA MET A 1 26.74 19.87 8.86
C MET A 1 26.17 18.59 8.28
N GLU A 2 27.01 17.54 8.21
CA GLU A 2 26.81 16.29 7.46
C GLU A 2 26.60 15.09 8.41
N LYS A 3 25.98 15.34 9.59
CA LYS A 3 25.83 14.29 10.63
C LYS A 3 24.86 13.17 10.26
N PHE A 4 24.07 13.31 9.19
CA PHE A 4 23.07 12.32 8.76
C PHE A 4 23.34 11.76 7.36
N GLU A 5 24.58 11.94 6.86
CA GLU A 5 25.05 11.24 5.68
C GLU A 5 25.64 9.89 6.13
N PHE A 6 25.09 8.79 5.61
CA PHE A 6 25.41 7.42 6.03
C PHE A 6 26.20 6.64 4.97
N ASP A 7 26.84 7.36 4.03
CA ASP A 7 27.46 6.75 2.85
C ASP A 7 28.62 5.78 3.19
N ASP A 8 29.31 6.03 4.32
CA ASP A 8 30.47 5.24 4.73
C ASP A 8 30.20 4.24 5.88
N ILE A 9 29.00 4.24 6.47
CA ILE A 9 28.67 3.39 7.63
C ILE A 9 27.34 2.69 7.40
N SER A 10 27.34 1.36 7.48
CA SER A 10 26.11 0.57 7.39
C SER A 10 25.39 0.53 8.75
N PHE A 11 24.24 1.17 8.84
CA PHE A 11 23.32 1.06 9.96
C PHE A 11 22.10 0.21 9.60
N SER A 12 21.43 -0.35 10.61
CA SER A 12 20.17 -1.07 10.42
C SER A 12 19.07 -0.16 9.90
N GLU A 13 18.06 -0.74 9.25
CA GLU A 13 16.88 -0.02 8.76
C GLU A 13 16.14 0.70 9.90
N ASP A 14 16.04 0.05 11.08
CA ASP A 14 15.46 0.63 12.30
C ASP A 14 16.12 1.95 12.71
N THR A 15 17.44 2.08 12.50
CA THR A 15 18.18 3.30 12.80
C THR A 15 18.02 4.31 11.68
N ARG A 16 18.18 3.90 10.42
CA ARG A 16 18.16 4.82 9.28
C ARG A 16 16.81 5.49 9.07
N ILE A 17 15.70 4.81 9.31
CA ILE A 17 14.34 5.38 9.18
C ILE A 17 14.13 6.63 10.05
N LEU A 18 14.90 6.79 11.13
CA LEU A 18 14.80 7.93 12.03
C LEU A 18 15.48 9.19 11.49
N TYR A 19 16.39 9.05 10.52
CA TYR A 19 17.24 10.14 10.04
C TYR A 19 17.09 10.43 8.54
N GLU A 20 16.63 9.46 7.75
CA GLU A 20 16.41 9.65 6.31
C GLU A 20 15.43 10.80 6.04
N GLY A 21 15.73 11.61 5.03
CA GLY A 21 14.89 12.74 4.64
C GLY A 21 14.99 13.98 5.53
N HIS A 22 15.80 13.99 6.61
CA HIS A 22 15.96 15.16 7.46
C HIS A 22 16.82 16.27 6.86
N HIS A 23 17.45 16.03 5.72
CA HIS A 23 18.28 17.02 5.05
C HIS A 23 17.46 18.00 4.20
N ILE A 24 17.73 19.32 4.34
CA ILE A 24 17.11 20.38 3.54
C ILE A 24 18.22 21.13 2.81
N ASN A 25 18.29 20.96 1.50
CA ASN A 25 19.29 21.64 0.67
C ASN A 25 19.17 23.17 0.80
N GLY A 26 20.29 23.84 0.99
CA GLY A 26 20.37 25.29 1.10
C GLY A 26 19.96 25.88 2.47
N MET A 27 19.75 25.03 3.48
CA MET A 27 19.43 25.48 4.84
C MET A 27 20.64 25.33 5.76
N ASN A 28 21.09 26.44 6.38
CA ASN A 28 22.21 26.43 7.32
C ASN A 28 21.82 26.06 8.75
N LEU A 29 20.53 25.80 9.00
CA LEU A 29 19.99 25.36 10.27
C LEU A 29 19.59 23.88 10.17
N ALA A 30 19.86 23.12 11.23
CA ALA A 30 19.40 21.74 11.38
C ALA A 30 18.40 21.67 12.54
N PRO A 31 17.11 21.94 12.29
CA PRO A 31 16.10 21.81 13.33
C PRO A 31 15.93 20.34 13.72
N GLU A 32 15.74 20.07 15.00
CA GLU A 32 15.50 18.71 15.50
C GLU A 32 14.23 18.07 14.90
N ALA A 33 13.16 18.86 14.74
CA ALA A 33 11.96 18.45 14.02
C ALA A 33 11.93 19.07 12.62
N PHE A 34 11.60 18.26 11.61
CA PHE A 34 11.51 18.75 10.23
C PHE A 34 10.46 19.86 10.09
N PRO A 35 10.78 21.03 9.51
CA PRO A 35 9.86 22.15 9.39
C PRO A 35 8.71 21.90 8.42
N LEU A 36 7.58 22.56 8.65
CA LEU A 36 6.46 22.58 7.72
C LEU A 36 6.55 23.76 6.75
N PHE A 37 6.69 23.48 5.46
CA PHE A 37 6.79 24.49 4.38
C PHE A 37 5.43 24.68 3.69
N MET A 38 4.58 25.51 4.28
CA MET A 38 3.26 25.88 3.74
C MET A 38 3.37 27.18 2.92
N THR A 39 3.98 27.05 1.73
CA THR A 39 4.09 28.15 0.78
C THR A 39 3.76 27.67 -0.64
N SER A 40 3.14 28.52 -1.46
CA SER A 40 2.84 28.20 -2.86
C SER A 40 4.07 28.35 -3.77
N ALA A 41 5.00 29.26 -3.43
CA ALA A 41 6.18 29.55 -4.22
C ALA A 41 7.35 29.96 -3.31
N PHE A 42 8.56 29.86 -3.85
CA PHE A 42 9.79 30.30 -3.19
C PHE A 42 10.33 31.52 -3.91
N ASN A 43 10.82 32.53 -3.16
CA ASN A 43 11.43 33.71 -3.72
C ASN A 43 12.84 33.43 -4.26
N MET A 44 13.15 33.97 -5.39
CA MET A 44 14.47 33.94 -6.04
C MET A 44 14.95 35.37 -6.24
N GLY A 45 16.28 35.62 -6.15
CA GLY A 45 16.84 36.96 -6.12
C GLY A 45 16.83 37.66 -7.48
N ASN A 46 17.40 37.03 -8.50
CA ASN A 46 17.57 37.56 -9.84
C ASN A 46 17.43 36.46 -10.90
N LEU A 47 17.62 36.74 -12.17
CA LEU A 47 17.47 35.75 -13.25
C LEU A 47 18.51 34.63 -13.18
N ASP A 48 19.73 34.90 -12.73
CA ASP A 48 20.75 33.87 -12.58
C ASP A 48 20.37 32.90 -11.47
N ASP A 49 19.79 33.36 -10.36
CA ASP A 49 19.25 32.53 -9.29
C ASP A 49 18.06 31.70 -9.77
N VAL A 50 17.22 32.28 -10.63
CA VAL A 50 16.09 31.55 -11.26
C VAL A 50 16.62 30.42 -12.12
N GLU A 51 17.55 30.71 -13.05
CA GLU A 51 18.13 29.69 -13.94
C GLU A 51 18.84 28.61 -13.14
N HIS A 52 19.69 28.97 -12.18
CA HIS A 52 20.35 28.03 -11.28
C HIS A 52 19.33 27.10 -10.53
N THR A 53 18.24 27.71 -10.03
CA THR A 53 17.21 26.94 -9.30
C THR A 53 16.52 25.91 -10.19
N TYR A 54 16.25 26.25 -11.45
CA TYR A 54 15.69 25.29 -12.42
C TYR A 54 16.69 24.21 -12.81
N ASP A 55 17.94 24.57 -13.09
CA ASP A 55 19.02 23.64 -13.47
C ASP A 55 19.34 22.63 -12.37
N THR A 56 19.36 23.09 -11.12
CA THR A 56 19.59 22.24 -9.94
C THR A 56 18.34 21.52 -9.46
N LYS A 57 17.21 21.69 -10.17
CA LYS A 57 15.92 21.13 -9.78
C LYS A 57 15.49 21.55 -8.36
N GLY A 58 15.75 22.80 -7.99
CA GLY A 58 15.41 23.39 -6.69
C GLY A 58 13.91 23.64 -6.47
N TYR A 59 13.58 24.30 -5.37
CA TYR A 59 12.19 24.59 -4.99
C TYR A 59 11.73 25.90 -5.62
N THR A 60 10.73 25.84 -6.49
CA THR A 60 10.15 26.98 -7.20
C THR A 60 8.67 27.18 -6.86
N TYR A 61 7.88 26.14 -7.05
CA TYR A 61 6.43 26.18 -6.91
C TYR A 61 5.90 24.87 -6.31
N ILE A 62 4.94 25.00 -5.39
CA ILE A 62 4.45 23.88 -4.57
C ILE A 62 3.96 22.66 -5.39
N ARG A 63 3.31 22.86 -6.55
CA ARG A 63 2.85 21.75 -7.39
C ARG A 63 4.00 20.91 -7.93
N THR A 64 5.13 21.55 -8.25
CA THR A 64 6.32 20.86 -8.78
C THR A 64 7.12 20.19 -7.67
N ARG A 65 7.59 20.97 -6.69
CA ARG A 65 8.44 20.48 -5.59
C ARG A 65 8.11 21.18 -4.27
N ASN A 66 8.35 20.47 -3.17
CA ASN A 66 8.17 20.99 -1.82
C ASN A 66 9.06 20.20 -0.85
N PRO A 67 9.73 20.82 0.12
CA PRO A 67 10.64 20.14 1.05
C PRO A 67 9.99 19.00 1.84
N ASN A 68 8.75 19.15 2.31
CA ASN A 68 8.07 18.08 3.06
C ASN A 68 7.80 16.84 2.19
N ARG A 69 7.41 17.03 0.91
CA ARG A 69 7.27 15.90 -0.01
C ARG A 69 8.60 15.24 -0.32
N LYS A 70 9.68 16.03 -0.47
CA LYS A 70 11.02 15.49 -0.74
C LYS A 70 11.49 14.62 0.45
N ALA A 71 11.39 15.16 1.67
CA ALA A 71 11.77 14.44 2.88
C ALA A 71 11.03 13.09 3.00
N LEU A 72 9.70 13.10 2.79
CA LEU A 72 8.90 11.87 2.79
C LEU A 72 9.29 10.92 1.65
N ALA A 73 9.56 11.46 0.45
CA ALA A 73 9.99 10.67 -0.70
C ALA A 73 11.33 9.97 -0.45
N ASP A 74 12.28 10.65 0.20
CA ASP A 74 13.60 10.07 0.50
C ASP A 74 13.50 8.85 1.41
N VAL A 75 12.72 8.96 2.51
CA VAL A 75 12.47 7.81 3.40
C VAL A 75 11.84 6.64 2.64
N LEU A 76 10.84 6.90 1.80
CA LEU A 76 10.15 5.84 1.04
C LEU A 76 11.07 5.23 -0.03
N THR A 77 11.90 6.04 -0.68
CA THR A 77 12.90 5.56 -1.63
C THR A 77 13.87 4.58 -0.96
N TYR A 78 14.33 4.95 0.24
CA TYR A 78 15.18 4.09 1.04
C TYR A 78 14.48 2.78 1.46
N LEU A 79 13.26 2.89 2.00
CA LEU A 79 12.51 1.72 2.48
C LEU A 79 12.17 0.73 1.36
N GLU A 80 11.73 1.20 0.20
CA GLU A 80 11.40 0.38 -0.96
C GLU A 80 12.64 -0.06 -1.76
N GLN A 81 13.84 0.47 -1.43
CA GLN A 81 15.07 0.27 -2.18
C GLN A 81 14.92 0.66 -3.67
N GLY A 82 14.20 1.75 -3.91
CA GLY A 82 13.96 2.29 -5.23
C GLY A 82 15.00 3.31 -5.68
N LYS A 83 14.79 3.85 -6.88
CA LYS A 83 15.64 4.91 -7.45
C LYS A 83 15.19 6.30 -7.01
N ASP A 84 13.89 6.55 -6.99
CA ASP A 84 13.26 7.78 -6.48
C ASP A 84 11.76 7.55 -6.25
N THR A 85 11.13 8.46 -5.48
CA THR A 85 9.72 8.37 -5.08
C THR A 85 8.97 9.66 -5.38
N LEU A 86 7.74 9.53 -5.86
CA LEU A 86 6.78 10.63 -6.05
C LEU A 86 5.66 10.54 -5.01
N ILE A 87 5.32 11.68 -4.40
CA ILE A 87 4.21 11.80 -3.43
C ILE A 87 2.98 12.38 -4.13
N PHE A 88 1.83 11.74 -3.91
CA PHE A 88 0.52 12.06 -4.49
C PHE A 88 -0.50 12.44 -3.43
N SER A 89 -1.60 13.06 -3.88
CA SER A 89 -2.71 13.46 -3.01
C SER A 89 -3.50 12.27 -2.41
N SER A 90 -3.40 11.09 -3.03
CA SER A 90 -4.01 9.84 -2.56
C SER A 90 -3.37 8.62 -3.23
N GLY A 91 -3.64 7.42 -2.71
CA GLY A 91 -3.27 6.16 -3.38
C GLY A 91 -3.88 6.06 -4.77
N MET A 92 -5.19 6.35 -4.91
CA MET A 92 -5.85 6.35 -6.23
C MET A 92 -5.27 7.41 -7.19
N GLY A 93 -4.90 8.60 -6.67
CA GLY A 93 -4.17 9.61 -7.46
C GLY A 93 -2.82 9.11 -7.96
N ALA A 94 -2.11 8.30 -7.17
CA ALA A 94 -0.87 7.65 -7.56
C ALA A 94 -1.11 6.59 -8.65
N ILE A 95 -2.07 5.69 -8.45
CA ILE A 95 -2.42 4.62 -9.40
C ILE A 95 -2.85 5.19 -10.75
N THR A 96 -3.86 6.06 -10.76
CA THR A 96 -4.44 6.60 -12.01
C THR A 96 -3.45 7.47 -12.78
N THR A 97 -2.66 8.29 -12.08
CA THR A 97 -1.60 9.09 -12.71
C THR A 97 -0.56 8.19 -13.39
N THR A 98 -0.20 7.07 -12.76
CA THR A 98 0.77 6.11 -13.31
C THR A 98 0.21 5.43 -14.57
N TYR A 99 -1.05 5.02 -14.56
CA TYR A 99 -1.69 4.48 -15.76
C TYR A 99 -1.65 5.46 -16.92
N PHE A 100 -2.09 6.71 -16.72
CA PHE A 100 -2.07 7.73 -17.76
C PHE A 100 -0.67 8.19 -18.20
N ALA A 101 0.35 7.98 -17.35
CA ALA A 101 1.74 8.28 -17.70
C ALA A 101 2.39 7.21 -18.57
N LEU A 102 1.98 5.95 -18.43
CA LEU A 102 2.69 4.81 -19.00
C LEU A 102 1.89 4.01 -20.01
N LEU A 103 0.57 4.17 -20.05
CA LEU A 103 -0.31 3.50 -21.00
C LEU A 103 -0.87 4.51 -22.02
N GLN A 104 -1.12 4.03 -23.22
CA GLN A 104 -1.70 4.80 -24.34
C GLN A 104 -2.92 4.09 -24.92
N PRO A 105 -3.80 4.81 -25.63
CA PRO A 105 -4.89 4.18 -26.37
C PRO A 105 -4.37 3.07 -27.30
N GLY A 106 -4.98 1.90 -27.21
CA GLY A 106 -4.57 0.70 -27.94
C GLY A 106 -3.62 -0.23 -27.17
N ASP A 107 -3.10 0.18 -26.01
CA ASP A 107 -2.33 -0.71 -25.14
C ASP A 107 -3.22 -1.73 -24.42
N HIS A 108 -2.60 -2.80 -23.97
CA HIS A 108 -3.20 -3.84 -23.15
C HIS A 108 -2.50 -3.93 -21.81
N MET A 109 -3.27 -4.16 -20.74
CA MET A 109 -2.75 -4.52 -19.42
C MET A 109 -3.35 -5.82 -18.91
N ILE A 110 -2.60 -6.55 -18.09
CA ILE A 110 -3.08 -7.71 -17.35
C ILE A 110 -3.20 -7.30 -15.88
N CYS A 111 -4.32 -7.58 -15.28
CA CYS A 111 -4.59 -7.23 -13.90
C CYS A 111 -4.96 -8.48 -13.10
N ASN A 112 -4.43 -8.59 -11.88
CA ASN A 112 -4.92 -9.61 -10.96
C ASN A 112 -6.42 -9.37 -10.69
N GLU A 113 -7.23 -10.41 -10.72
CA GLU A 113 -8.67 -10.31 -10.46
C GLU A 113 -8.99 -9.96 -8.99
N ASN A 114 -8.09 -10.29 -8.07
CA ASN A 114 -8.21 -9.99 -6.64
C ASN A 114 -7.44 -8.71 -6.30
N ILE A 115 -8.09 -7.55 -6.47
CA ILE A 115 -7.53 -6.22 -6.18
C ILE A 115 -8.56 -5.35 -5.46
N TYR A 116 -8.08 -4.20 -4.97
CA TYR A 116 -8.91 -3.17 -4.37
C TYR A 116 -10.04 -2.69 -5.29
N GLY A 117 -11.27 -2.58 -4.77
CA GLY A 117 -12.47 -2.30 -5.56
C GLY A 117 -12.39 -1.02 -6.37
N GLU A 118 -11.91 0.10 -5.79
CA GLU A 118 -11.79 1.37 -6.53
C GLU A 118 -10.69 1.32 -7.60
N THR A 119 -9.68 0.46 -7.45
CA THR A 119 -8.70 0.21 -8.53
C THR A 119 -9.37 -0.55 -9.68
N PHE A 120 -10.19 -1.56 -9.36
CA PHE A 120 -11.00 -2.27 -10.35
C PHE A 120 -11.92 -1.31 -11.09
N ASP A 121 -12.65 -0.44 -10.36
CA ASP A 121 -13.54 0.56 -10.94
C ASP A 121 -12.78 1.56 -11.83
N ALA A 122 -11.60 2.02 -11.41
CA ALA A 122 -10.76 2.90 -12.21
C ALA A 122 -10.31 2.24 -13.52
N ILE A 123 -9.95 0.96 -13.49
CA ILE A 123 -9.54 0.20 -14.68
C ILE A 123 -10.73 -0.01 -15.61
N THR A 124 -11.86 -0.45 -15.11
CA THR A 124 -13.05 -0.81 -15.91
C THR A 124 -13.83 0.41 -16.42
N SER A 125 -13.56 1.59 -15.88
CA SER A 125 -14.17 2.86 -16.31
C SER A 125 -13.15 3.81 -16.94
N LEU A 126 -12.25 4.41 -16.17
CA LEU A 126 -11.34 5.47 -16.65
C LEU A 126 -10.34 4.95 -17.66
N VAL A 127 -9.64 3.86 -17.34
CA VAL A 127 -8.59 3.27 -18.18
C VAL A 127 -9.20 2.70 -19.47
N LYS A 128 -10.33 1.99 -19.35
CA LYS A 128 -11.10 1.49 -20.50
C LYS A 128 -11.56 2.62 -21.41
N ASN A 129 -12.11 3.72 -20.85
CA ASN A 129 -12.57 4.86 -21.65
C ASN A 129 -11.41 5.64 -22.28
N TYR A 130 -10.20 5.54 -21.71
CA TYR A 130 -8.97 6.05 -22.33
C TYR A 130 -8.51 5.20 -23.53
N GLY A 131 -9.11 4.03 -23.75
CA GLY A 131 -8.81 3.16 -24.89
C GLY A 131 -7.76 2.08 -24.60
N VAL A 132 -7.51 1.78 -23.33
CA VAL A 132 -6.66 0.65 -22.93
C VAL A 132 -7.55 -0.56 -22.64
N THR A 133 -7.16 -1.73 -23.13
CA THR A 133 -7.84 -3.00 -22.85
C THR A 133 -7.23 -3.69 -21.65
N THR A 134 -8.06 -4.39 -20.84
CA THR A 134 -7.57 -5.10 -19.66
C THR A 134 -8.10 -6.52 -19.62
N THR A 135 -7.20 -7.49 -19.35
CA THR A 135 -7.55 -8.87 -19.03
C THR A 135 -7.34 -9.11 -17.55
N PHE A 136 -8.40 -9.54 -16.87
CA PHE A 136 -8.34 -9.92 -15.45
C PHE A 136 -8.15 -11.44 -15.36
N VAL A 137 -7.13 -11.87 -14.58
CA VAL A 137 -6.82 -13.29 -14.36
C VAL A 137 -6.30 -13.49 -12.93
N PRO A 138 -6.45 -14.70 -12.35
CA PRO A 138 -5.84 -14.99 -11.06
C PRO A 138 -4.30 -15.06 -11.19
N PHE A 139 -3.57 -14.29 -10.38
CA PHE A 139 -2.10 -14.26 -10.43
C PHE A 139 -1.44 -15.40 -9.62
N ASP A 140 -2.22 -16.24 -8.97
CA ASP A 140 -1.77 -17.53 -8.42
C ASP A 140 -1.78 -18.65 -9.50
N ASP A 141 -2.38 -18.43 -10.68
CA ASP A 141 -2.28 -19.27 -11.87
C ASP A 141 -1.33 -18.61 -12.91
N LEU A 142 -0.04 -18.95 -12.83
CA LEU A 142 0.97 -18.39 -13.72
C LEU A 142 0.75 -18.74 -15.20
N ASP A 143 0.13 -19.88 -15.48
CA ASP A 143 -0.19 -20.28 -16.87
C ASP A 143 -1.33 -19.42 -17.43
N ALA A 144 -2.33 -19.10 -16.62
CA ALA A 144 -3.37 -18.14 -17.00
C ALA A 144 -2.80 -16.74 -17.29
N VAL A 145 -1.85 -16.28 -16.46
CA VAL A 145 -1.16 -14.99 -16.68
C VAL A 145 -0.38 -15.00 -17.99
N LYS A 146 0.40 -16.06 -18.27
CA LYS A 146 1.14 -16.21 -19.54
C LYS A 146 0.19 -16.24 -20.75
N ALA A 147 -0.91 -16.97 -20.66
CA ALA A 147 -1.90 -17.07 -21.72
C ALA A 147 -2.62 -15.73 -22.02
N ALA A 148 -2.70 -14.84 -21.03
CA ALA A 148 -3.30 -13.50 -21.17
C ALA A 148 -2.38 -12.49 -21.88
N VAL A 149 -1.08 -12.78 -22.05
CA VAL A 149 -0.13 -11.88 -22.71
C VAL A 149 -0.50 -11.67 -24.19
N GLN A 150 -0.56 -10.41 -24.61
CA GLN A 150 -0.83 -9.98 -25.99
C GLN A 150 0.37 -9.17 -26.52
N PRO A 151 0.52 -9.04 -27.86
CA PRO A 151 1.63 -8.27 -28.44
C PRO A 151 1.70 -6.80 -27.99
N ASN A 152 0.57 -6.22 -27.57
CA ASN A 152 0.43 -4.86 -27.08
C ASN A 152 0.31 -4.80 -25.56
N THR A 153 0.62 -5.86 -24.82
CA THR A 153 0.69 -5.83 -23.35
C THR A 153 1.83 -4.92 -22.90
N LYS A 154 1.52 -3.93 -22.05
CA LYS A 154 2.47 -2.92 -21.55
C LYS A 154 2.62 -2.91 -20.05
N MET A 155 1.64 -3.43 -19.32
CA MET A 155 1.68 -3.42 -17.86
C MET A 155 0.98 -4.65 -17.29
N LEU A 156 1.55 -5.19 -16.22
CA LEU A 156 0.89 -6.09 -15.28
C LEU A 156 0.68 -5.36 -13.96
N TYR A 157 -0.49 -5.53 -13.33
CA TYR A 157 -0.82 -4.90 -12.05
C TYR A 157 -1.31 -5.94 -11.03
N THR A 158 -0.78 -5.87 -9.81
CA THR A 158 -1.21 -6.73 -8.69
C THR A 158 -1.01 -6.04 -7.35
N GLU A 159 -1.60 -6.61 -6.31
CA GLU A 159 -1.27 -6.37 -4.90
C GLU A 159 -0.40 -7.52 -4.38
N VAL A 160 0.48 -7.28 -3.40
CA VAL A 160 1.26 -8.37 -2.78
C VAL A 160 0.34 -9.29 -1.99
N ALA A 161 -0.58 -8.72 -1.20
CA ALA A 161 -1.64 -9.40 -0.49
C ALA A 161 -2.96 -8.68 -0.77
N SER A 162 -3.95 -9.40 -1.28
CA SER A 162 -5.19 -8.82 -1.79
C SER A 162 -6.17 -8.43 -0.68
N ASN A 163 -6.98 -7.41 -0.95
CA ASN A 163 -8.10 -7.00 -0.11
C ASN A 163 -9.41 -7.67 -0.59
N PRO A 164 -10.18 -8.42 0.24
CA PRO A 164 -10.01 -8.62 1.68
C PRO A 164 -9.44 -9.99 2.08
N THR A 165 -9.10 -10.85 1.15
CA THR A 165 -8.86 -12.28 1.40
C THR A 165 -7.39 -12.66 1.55
N ASP A 166 -6.48 -11.67 1.63
CA ASP A 166 -5.04 -11.87 1.77
C ASP A 166 -4.44 -12.91 0.79
N ARG A 167 -5.03 -13.01 -0.43
CA ARG A 167 -4.44 -13.80 -1.51
C ARG A 167 -3.09 -13.21 -1.88
N LEU A 168 -2.07 -14.05 -1.85
CA LEU A 168 -0.67 -13.64 -2.08
C LEU A 168 -0.31 -13.75 -3.56
N CYS A 169 0.55 -12.82 -3.99
CA CYS A 169 1.16 -12.83 -5.32
C CYS A 169 2.65 -13.21 -5.23
N ASP A 170 3.10 -14.18 -6.02
CA ASP A 170 4.53 -14.41 -6.22
C ASP A 170 5.11 -13.34 -7.14
N VAL A 171 5.48 -12.21 -6.55
CA VAL A 171 5.95 -11.03 -7.28
C VAL A 171 7.10 -11.36 -8.23
N ALA A 172 8.04 -12.22 -7.82
CA ALA A 172 9.19 -12.58 -8.64
C ALA A 172 8.76 -13.36 -9.90
N ALA A 173 7.88 -14.33 -9.75
CA ALA A 173 7.37 -15.11 -10.88
C ALA A 173 6.57 -14.24 -11.86
N ILE A 174 5.76 -13.30 -11.34
CA ILE A 174 5.00 -12.37 -12.19
C ILE A 174 5.92 -11.36 -12.88
N ALA A 175 6.98 -10.90 -12.22
CA ALA A 175 7.98 -10.01 -12.82
C ALA A 175 8.68 -10.68 -14.03
N GLU A 176 9.03 -11.96 -13.93
CA GLU A 176 9.60 -12.72 -15.04
C GLU A 176 8.65 -12.72 -16.25
N ILE A 177 7.37 -13.05 -16.05
CA ILE A 177 6.36 -13.04 -17.12
C ILE A 177 6.20 -11.64 -17.74
N ALA A 178 6.13 -10.59 -16.92
CA ALA A 178 6.02 -9.22 -17.38
C ALA A 178 7.22 -8.83 -18.27
N HIS A 179 8.44 -9.11 -17.81
CA HIS A 179 9.65 -8.74 -18.51
C HIS A 179 9.86 -9.56 -19.80
N GLU A 180 9.51 -10.85 -19.82
CA GLU A 180 9.51 -11.67 -21.03
C GLU A 180 8.55 -11.11 -22.09
N ALA A 181 7.43 -10.52 -21.67
CA ALA A 181 6.47 -9.85 -22.55
C ALA A 181 6.88 -8.41 -22.94
N GLY A 182 7.99 -7.88 -22.41
CA GLY A 182 8.40 -6.48 -22.59
C GLY A 182 7.46 -5.47 -21.92
N ALA A 183 6.74 -5.92 -20.87
CA ALA A 183 5.81 -5.13 -20.08
C ALA A 183 6.40 -4.77 -18.72
N LEU A 184 5.81 -3.76 -18.06
CA LEU A 184 6.16 -3.33 -16.70
C LEU A 184 5.32 -4.07 -15.67
N LEU A 185 5.90 -4.37 -14.50
CA LEU A 185 5.16 -4.84 -13.35
C LEU A 185 4.98 -3.69 -12.32
N MET A 186 3.73 -3.33 -12.06
CA MET A 186 3.32 -2.41 -11.01
C MET A 186 2.69 -3.18 -9.86
N VAL A 187 3.19 -2.99 -8.64
CA VAL A 187 2.76 -3.72 -7.45
C VAL A 187 2.27 -2.75 -6.37
N ASP A 188 1.07 -2.98 -5.87
CA ASP A 188 0.56 -2.29 -4.67
C ASP A 188 1.04 -3.01 -3.41
N ASN A 189 1.85 -2.31 -2.62
CA ASN A 189 2.46 -2.80 -1.39
C ASN A 189 1.79 -2.25 -0.13
N THR A 190 0.57 -1.72 -0.25
CA THR A 190 -0.11 -1.01 0.84
C THR A 190 -0.35 -1.89 2.07
N PHE A 191 -0.68 -3.18 1.90
CA PHE A 191 -1.01 -4.08 3.02
C PHE A 191 0.24 -4.64 3.70
N THR A 192 1.23 -5.00 2.90
CA THR A 192 2.46 -5.62 3.37
C THR A 192 3.52 -4.60 3.74
N THR A 193 3.50 -3.42 3.14
CA THR A 193 4.47 -2.33 3.32
C THR A 193 5.93 -2.75 3.04
N PRO A 194 6.86 -1.82 2.84
CA PRO A 194 8.28 -2.15 2.68
C PRO A 194 8.93 -2.77 3.93
N ILE A 195 8.23 -2.74 5.08
CA ILE A 195 8.72 -3.39 6.31
C ILE A 195 8.59 -4.91 6.22
N CYS A 196 7.55 -5.42 5.56
CA CYS A 196 7.36 -6.87 5.42
C CYS A 196 7.98 -7.41 4.14
N ILE A 197 7.91 -6.67 3.04
CA ILE A 197 8.41 -7.09 1.73
C ILE A 197 8.73 -5.88 0.84
N LYS A 198 9.74 -6.01 -0.03
CA LYS A 198 10.16 -4.94 -0.95
C LYS A 198 10.03 -5.42 -2.39
N PRO A 199 8.90 -5.15 -3.07
CA PRO A 199 8.62 -5.68 -4.41
C PRO A 199 9.64 -5.29 -5.47
N LEU A 200 10.29 -4.10 -5.37
CA LEU A 200 11.35 -3.69 -6.31
C LEU A 200 12.55 -4.64 -6.29
N THR A 201 12.87 -5.23 -5.13
CA THR A 201 13.96 -6.21 -5.01
C THR A 201 13.59 -7.59 -5.58
N LEU A 202 12.29 -7.81 -5.82
CA LEU A 202 11.75 -9.05 -6.40
C LEU A 202 11.44 -8.90 -7.90
N GLY A 203 11.81 -7.78 -8.50
CA GLY A 203 11.66 -7.56 -9.94
C GLY A 203 10.52 -6.62 -10.33
N ALA A 204 9.73 -6.11 -9.41
CA ALA A 204 8.77 -5.05 -9.75
C ALA A 204 9.47 -3.81 -10.33
N ASP A 205 8.80 -3.11 -11.24
CA ASP A 205 9.30 -1.88 -11.86
C ASP A 205 8.81 -0.65 -11.10
N ILE A 206 7.62 -0.76 -10.53
CA ILE A 206 6.89 0.31 -9.89
C ILE A 206 6.19 -0.25 -8.66
N VAL A 207 6.36 0.42 -7.53
CA VAL A 207 5.64 0.11 -6.29
C VAL A 207 4.77 1.29 -5.90
N ILE A 208 3.50 1.01 -5.61
CA ILE A 208 2.57 1.97 -5.03
C ILE A 208 2.36 1.65 -3.56
N ASN A 209 2.22 2.70 -2.74
CA ASN A 209 1.69 2.61 -1.39
C ASN A 209 0.61 3.68 -1.16
N SER A 210 -0.53 3.28 -0.63
CA SER A 210 -1.44 4.23 0.00
C SER A 210 -0.85 4.65 1.35
N LEU A 211 -0.24 5.82 1.38
CA LEU A 211 0.37 6.37 2.60
C LEU A 211 -0.66 6.71 3.69
N THR A 212 -1.94 6.74 3.34
CA THR A 212 -3.08 6.87 4.24
C THR A 212 -3.14 5.76 5.30
N LYS A 213 -2.52 4.60 5.02
CA LYS A 213 -2.70 3.35 5.74
C LYS A 213 -1.55 3.12 6.74
N PHE A 214 -0.96 1.94 6.78
CA PHE A 214 0.05 1.52 7.76
C PHE A 214 1.26 2.46 7.87
N LEU A 215 1.76 3.01 6.75
CA LEU A 215 2.95 3.85 6.78
C LEU A 215 2.71 5.16 7.55
N ASN A 216 1.55 5.80 7.37
CA ASN A 216 1.12 6.88 8.26
C ASN A 216 0.75 6.35 9.66
N GLY A 217 -0.17 5.39 9.72
CA GLY A 217 -0.59 4.67 10.92
C GLY A 217 -1.47 5.44 11.90
N HIS A 218 -1.74 6.73 11.69
CA HIS A 218 -2.44 7.59 12.65
C HIS A 218 -3.86 7.97 12.22
N SER A 219 -4.32 7.52 11.05
CA SER A 219 -5.68 7.76 10.53
C SER A 219 -6.06 9.25 10.37
N ASP A 220 -5.08 10.12 10.13
CA ASP A 220 -5.20 11.59 10.14
C ASP A 220 -4.72 12.26 8.85
N ALA A 221 -4.22 11.50 7.87
CA ALA A 221 -3.71 12.03 6.61
C ALA A 221 -4.08 11.15 5.42
N LEU A 222 -4.23 11.78 4.26
CA LEU A 222 -4.48 11.15 2.96
C LEU A 222 -3.31 11.44 2.03
N ALA A 223 -2.64 10.42 1.52
CA ALA A 223 -1.63 10.53 0.46
C ALA A 223 -1.37 9.18 -0.22
N GLY A 224 -0.61 9.21 -1.31
CA GLY A 224 -0.07 8.03 -1.98
C GLY A 224 1.37 8.25 -2.40
N SER A 225 2.08 7.18 -2.71
CA SER A 225 3.42 7.23 -3.28
C SER A 225 3.57 6.28 -4.44
N ILE A 226 4.45 6.64 -5.38
CA ILE A 226 5.01 5.76 -6.40
C ILE A 226 6.51 5.77 -6.23
N THR A 227 7.08 4.60 -5.97
CA THR A 227 8.53 4.37 -5.98
C THR A 227 8.89 3.56 -7.22
N VAL A 228 9.91 3.97 -7.95
CA VAL A 228 10.30 3.38 -9.22
C VAL A 228 11.72 2.82 -9.17
N LYS A 229 12.00 1.84 -10.05
CA LYS A 229 13.34 1.25 -10.19
C LYS A 229 14.31 2.11 -11.03
N ASP A 230 13.80 3.01 -11.88
CA ASP A 230 14.63 3.86 -12.74
C ASP A 230 14.07 5.26 -12.96
N MET A 231 14.95 6.19 -13.38
CA MET A 231 14.60 7.61 -13.57
C MET A 231 13.75 7.87 -14.81
N ALA A 232 13.75 7.01 -15.80
CA ALA A 232 12.92 7.22 -16.99
C ALA A 232 11.43 7.04 -16.65
N LEU A 233 11.09 6.08 -15.79
CA LEU A 233 9.75 5.92 -15.22
C LEU A 233 9.38 7.11 -14.34
N PHE A 234 10.31 7.55 -13.47
CA PHE A 234 10.10 8.72 -12.62
C PHE A 234 9.69 9.95 -13.40
N GLU A 235 10.45 10.33 -14.44
CA GLU A 235 10.21 11.57 -15.21
C GLU A 235 8.89 11.53 -15.97
N LYS A 236 8.51 10.38 -16.52
CA LYS A 236 7.20 10.20 -17.18
C LYS A 236 6.05 10.43 -16.21
N ILE A 237 6.08 9.74 -15.06
CA ILE A 237 5.03 9.83 -14.04
C ILE A 237 5.01 11.23 -13.41
N HIS A 238 6.19 11.82 -13.13
CA HIS A 238 6.32 13.18 -12.60
C HIS A 238 5.67 14.21 -13.52
N THR A 239 5.89 14.11 -14.83
CA THR A 239 5.30 15.02 -15.82
C THR A 239 3.76 14.97 -15.76
N VAL A 240 3.17 13.80 -15.79
CA VAL A 240 1.70 13.65 -15.73
C VAL A 240 1.16 14.13 -14.37
N ARG A 241 1.84 13.80 -13.26
CA ARG A 241 1.48 14.30 -11.93
C ARG A 241 1.44 15.84 -11.88
N MET A 242 2.42 16.52 -12.48
CA MET A 242 2.42 17.99 -12.55
C MET A 242 1.25 18.54 -13.36
N LEU A 243 0.94 17.91 -14.50
CA LEU A 243 -0.13 18.35 -15.39
C LEU A 243 -1.52 18.10 -14.80
N THR A 244 -1.73 16.97 -14.15
CA THR A 244 -3.00 16.59 -13.50
C THR A 244 -3.20 17.26 -12.14
N GLY A 245 -2.09 17.77 -11.53
CA GLY A 245 -2.16 18.41 -10.21
C GLY A 245 -2.33 17.44 -9.05
N THR A 246 -2.11 16.13 -9.23
CA THR A 246 -2.26 15.09 -8.19
C THR A 246 -1.13 15.08 -7.16
N SER A 247 -0.38 16.18 -7.02
CA SER A 247 0.72 16.32 -6.07
C SER A 247 0.23 16.30 -4.62
N GLY A 248 0.98 15.63 -3.73
CA GLY A 248 0.65 15.51 -2.31
C GLY A 248 0.68 16.87 -1.59
N CYS A 249 -0.19 17.02 -0.58
CA CYS A 249 -0.23 18.19 0.29
C CYS A 249 1.01 18.23 1.21
N PRO A 250 1.69 19.38 1.41
CA PRO A 250 2.82 19.47 2.34
C PRO A 250 2.45 19.14 3.79
N PHE A 251 1.27 19.53 4.24
CA PHE A 251 0.81 19.22 5.60
C PHE A 251 0.58 17.72 5.79
N ALA A 252 -0.09 17.05 4.85
CA ALA A 252 -0.23 15.60 4.90
C ALA A 252 1.14 14.91 4.84
N SER A 253 2.05 15.39 3.98
CA SER A 253 3.43 14.87 3.91
C SER A 253 4.19 15.05 5.22
N PHE A 254 4.00 16.15 5.93
CA PHE A 254 4.59 16.41 7.25
C PHE A 254 4.05 15.42 8.30
N LEU A 255 2.72 15.19 8.35
CA LEU A 255 2.11 14.24 9.29
C LEU A 255 2.60 12.82 9.02
N ILE A 256 2.62 12.41 7.74
CA ILE A 256 3.07 11.07 7.35
C ILE A 256 4.58 10.91 7.61
N PHE A 257 5.39 11.93 7.32
CA PHE A 257 6.83 11.91 7.63
C PHE A 257 7.06 11.71 9.14
N ARG A 258 6.29 12.39 10.00
CA ARG A 258 6.33 12.15 11.44
C ARG A 258 5.87 10.72 11.80
N GLY A 259 4.82 10.22 11.16
CA GLY A 259 4.28 8.87 11.42
C GLY A 259 5.22 7.74 10.99
N ILE A 260 5.94 7.93 9.88
CA ILE A 260 6.79 6.88 9.29
C ILE A 260 8.00 6.53 10.17
N HIS A 261 8.49 7.45 10.99
CA HIS A 261 9.60 7.21 11.91
C HIS A 261 9.31 6.11 12.96
N THR A 262 8.04 5.84 13.23
CA THR A 262 7.61 4.74 14.11
C THR A 262 6.93 3.60 13.34
N ALA A 263 6.95 3.64 12.00
CA ALA A 263 6.23 2.68 11.17
C ALA A 263 6.69 1.24 11.44
N GLU A 264 7.98 1.02 11.54
CA GLU A 264 8.53 -0.31 11.78
C GLU A 264 8.06 -0.92 13.10
N LEU A 265 8.13 -0.16 14.20
CA LEU A 265 7.64 -0.60 15.52
C LEU A 265 6.15 -0.94 15.47
N ARG A 266 5.34 -0.09 14.83
CA ARG A 266 3.90 -0.27 14.74
C ARG A 266 3.53 -1.46 13.85
N ILE A 267 4.10 -1.54 12.65
CA ILE A 267 3.79 -2.57 11.66
C ILE A 267 4.21 -3.95 12.18
N LYS A 268 5.40 -4.08 12.79
CA LYS A 268 5.82 -5.34 13.45
C LYS A 268 4.80 -5.77 14.51
N LYS A 269 4.34 -4.85 15.36
CA LYS A 269 3.33 -5.16 16.38
C LYS A 269 1.96 -5.49 15.77
N GLN A 270 1.54 -4.77 14.75
CA GLN A 270 0.28 -5.02 14.03
C GLN A 270 0.28 -6.39 13.35
N CYS A 271 1.37 -6.76 12.66
CA CYS A 271 1.50 -8.07 12.03
C CYS A 271 1.51 -9.21 13.08
N GLU A 272 2.22 -9.03 14.19
CA GLU A 272 2.20 -9.98 15.31
C GLU A 272 0.79 -10.17 15.86
N ASN A 273 0.07 -9.08 16.09
CA ASN A 273 -1.31 -9.11 16.57
C ASN A 273 -2.25 -9.79 15.57
N ALA A 274 -2.10 -9.48 14.27
CA ALA A 274 -2.91 -10.11 13.21
C ALA A 274 -2.70 -11.62 13.19
N ALA A 275 -1.44 -12.07 13.21
CA ALA A 275 -1.13 -13.51 13.20
C ALA A 275 -1.68 -14.22 14.46
N LYS A 276 -1.47 -13.64 15.65
CA LYS A 276 -1.97 -14.23 16.91
C LYS A 276 -3.50 -14.32 16.95
N LEU A 277 -4.18 -13.24 16.58
CA LEU A 277 -5.64 -13.20 16.55
C LEU A 277 -6.19 -14.15 15.47
N ALA A 278 -5.61 -14.17 14.28
CA ALA A 278 -6.01 -15.07 13.19
C ALA A 278 -5.87 -16.55 13.60
N LEU A 279 -4.76 -16.93 14.25
CA LEU A 279 -4.56 -18.29 14.76
C LEU A 279 -5.60 -18.66 15.84
N ALA A 280 -5.87 -17.76 16.79
CA ALA A 280 -6.88 -18.00 17.82
C ALA A 280 -8.30 -18.12 17.25
N LEU A 281 -8.61 -17.35 16.19
CA LEU A 281 -9.91 -17.45 15.51
C LEU A 281 -10.03 -18.72 14.65
N ALA A 282 -8.92 -19.22 14.08
CA ALA A 282 -8.92 -20.47 13.32
C ALA A 282 -9.29 -21.70 14.18
N ASP A 283 -9.08 -21.62 15.49
CA ASP A 283 -9.47 -22.66 16.45
C ASP A 283 -10.90 -22.46 17.00
N ASN A 284 -11.61 -21.40 16.60
CA ASN A 284 -12.96 -21.09 17.10
C ASN A 284 -14.04 -21.84 16.32
N LEU A 285 -15.00 -22.46 17.04
CA LEU A 285 -16.07 -23.28 16.46
C LEU A 285 -17.02 -22.52 15.52
N HIS A 286 -17.12 -21.21 15.67
CA HIS A 286 -18.00 -20.34 14.86
C HIS A 286 -17.28 -19.67 13.69
N VAL A 287 -16.01 -20.01 13.45
CA VAL A 287 -15.20 -19.47 12.37
C VAL A 287 -14.88 -20.58 11.37
N SER A 288 -15.37 -20.45 10.15
CA SER A 288 -15.18 -21.44 9.09
C SER A 288 -13.92 -21.24 8.26
N VAL A 289 -13.52 -19.98 8.07
CA VAL A 289 -12.35 -19.59 7.26
C VAL A 289 -11.59 -18.48 7.97
N VAL A 290 -10.26 -18.53 7.92
CA VAL A 290 -9.38 -17.43 8.29
C VAL A 290 -8.36 -17.23 7.18
N ASN A 291 -8.38 -16.06 6.57
CA ASN A 291 -7.46 -15.67 5.50
C ASN A 291 -6.31 -14.83 6.11
N HIS A 292 -5.26 -15.51 6.52
CA HIS A 292 -4.00 -14.91 6.95
C HIS A 292 -2.83 -15.85 6.67
N PRO A 293 -1.69 -15.38 6.14
CA PRO A 293 -0.55 -16.24 5.76
C PRO A 293 0.07 -17.05 6.91
N ALA A 294 -0.16 -16.68 8.17
CA ALA A 294 0.30 -17.44 9.34
C ALA A 294 -0.54 -18.70 9.62
N VAL A 295 -1.75 -18.81 9.07
CA VAL A 295 -2.66 -19.92 9.32
C VAL A 295 -2.41 -21.05 8.32
N SER A 296 -2.14 -22.26 8.81
CA SER A 296 -1.78 -23.41 7.96
C SER A 296 -2.87 -23.82 6.96
N MET A 297 -4.12 -23.47 7.23
CA MET A 297 -5.26 -23.70 6.31
C MET A 297 -5.32 -22.65 5.18
N HIS A 298 -4.51 -21.58 5.20
CA HIS A 298 -4.47 -20.62 4.12
C HIS A 298 -4.00 -21.30 2.81
N PRO A 299 -4.72 -21.15 1.69
CA PRO A 299 -4.40 -21.86 0.43
C PRO A 299 -2.96 -21.66 -0.05
N GLN A 300 -2.37 -20.51 0.26
CA GLN A 300 -1.03 -20.12 -0.14
C GLN A 300 -0.06 -20.07 1.06
N TYR A 301 -0.27 -20.90 2.08
CA TYR A 301 0.58 -20.94 3.28
C TYR A 301 2.07 -21.14 2.94
N GLU A 302 2.39 -22.05 2.01
CA GLU A 302 3.77 -22.30 1.59
C GLU A 302 4.37 -21.11 0.82
N LEU A 303 3.56 -20.42 0.01
CA LEU A 303 4.00 -19.17 -0.63
C LEU A 303 4.28 -18.08 0.41
N GLY A 304 3.42 -17.94 1.43
CA GLY A 304 3.65 -17.02 2.55
C GLY A 304 4.99 -17.27 3.26
N LYS A 305 5.35 -18.51 3.50
CA LYS A 305 6.66 -18.89 4.08
C LYS A 305 7.84 -18.54 3.16
N LYS A 306 7.65 -18.55 1.84
CA LYS A 306 8.65 -18.14 0.86
C LYS A 306 8.81 -16.62 0.80
N LEU A 307 7.70 -15.89 0.85
CA LEU A 307 7.69 -14.43 0.66
C LEU A 307 8.12 -13.65 1.90
N PHE A 308 7.71 -14.08 3.08
CA PHE A 308 7.92 -13.34 4.32
C PHE A 308 8.97 -14.00 5.21
N SER A 309 9.77 -13.18 5.88
CA SER A 309 10.83 -13.64 6.80
C SER A 309 10.26 -14.36 8.04
N SER A 310 9.00 -14.10 8.37
CA SER A 310 8.28 -14.71 9.49
C SER A 310 6.77 -14.66 9.20
N PRO A 311 5.98 -15.68 9.61
CA PRO A 311 4.53 -15.60 9.55
C PRO A 311 3.93 -14.50 10.44
N TYR A 312 4.70 -14.01 11.43
CA TYR A 312 4.37 -12.88 12.28
C TYR A 312 4.82 -11.53 11.71
N LEU A 313 5.36 -11.50 10.49
CA LEU A 313 5.77 -10.30 9.78
C LEU A 313 5.34 -10.41 8.31
N ALA A 314 4.05 -10.58 8.09
CA ALA A 314 3.45 -10.70 6.76
C ALA A 314 2.50 -9.53 6.45
N THR A 315 1.43 -9.42 7.20
CA THR A 315 0.42 -8.37 7.06
C THR A 315 -0.22 -8.07 8.42
N GLY A 316 -0.59 -6.81 8.64
CA GLY A 316 -1.42 -6.39 9.79
C GLY A 316 -2.93 -6.51 9.52
N MET A 317 -3.29 -7.17 8.43
CA MET A 317 -4.65 -7.41 7.99
C MET A 317 -4.94 -8.91 8.01
N PHE A 318 -6.22 -9.26 8.13
CA PHE A 318 -6.74 -10.58 7.81
C PHE A 318 -8.26 -10.50 7.64
N SER A 319 -8.87 -11.55 7.13
CA SER A 319 -10.31 -11.71 7.18
C SER A 319 -10.67 -13.10 7.74
N PHE A 320 -11.86 -13.16 8.33
CA PHE A 320 -12.40 -14.41 8.82
C PHE A 320 -13.88 -14.51 8.49
N GLU A 321 -14.39 -15.71 8.40
CA GLU A 321 -15.78 -15.99 8.06
C GLU A 321 -16.50 -16.62 9.25
N MET A 322 -17.59 -15.97 9.66
CA MET A 322 -18.55 -16.46 10.64
C MET A 322 -19.86 -16.84 9.93
N PRO A 323 -20.83 -17.51 10.60
CA PRO A 323 -22.12 -17.84 9.98
C PRO A 323 -22.80 -16.59 9.38
N ASP A 324 -23.34 -16.73 8.16
CA ASP A 324 -24.05 -15.66 7.44
C ASP A 324 -25.43 -15.42 8.06
N ASP A 325 -25.43 -14.81 9.23
CA ASP A 325 -26.60 -14.40 10.01
C ASP A 325 -26.45 -12.94 10.38
N ARG A 326 -27.16 -12.06 9.68
CA ARG A 326 -27.06 -10.62 9.83
C ARG A 326 -27.36 -10.13 11.25
N GLU A 327 -28.34 -10.75 11.95
CA GLU A 327 -28.70 -10.34 13.32
C GLU A 327 -27.57 -10.73 14.30
N LYS A 328 -27.05 -11.94 14.17
CA LYS A 328 -25.91 -12.41 15.00
C LYS A 328 -24.62 -11.64 14.66
N ILE A 329 -24.36 -11.30 13.40
CA ILE A 329 -23.22 -10.45 13.03
C ILE A 329 -23.34 -9.06 13.68
N ASN A 330 -24.50 -8.43 13.69
CA ASN A 330 -24.74 -7.19 14.40
C ASN A 330 -24.51 -7.36 15.92
N ALA A 331 -25.05 -8.43 16.52
CA ALA A 331 -24.84 -8.72 17.94
C ALA A 331 -23.36 -8.98 18.27
N PHE A 332 -22.59 -9.62 17.37
CA PHE A 332 -21.15 -9.78 17.48
C PHE A 332 -20.46 -8.39 17.52
N MET A 333 -20.79 -7.51 16.59
CA MET A 333 -20.21 -6.16 16.54
C MET A 333 -20.54 -5.33 17.78
N ASP A 334 -21.79 -5.46 18.31
CA ASP A 334 -22.23 -4.77 19.52
C ASP A 334 -21.53 -5.29 20.80
N LYS A 335 -21.00 -6.52 20.78
CA LYS A 335 -20.28 -7.13 21.90
C LYS A 335 -18.79 -6.83 21.93
N LEU A 336 -18.23 -6.32 20.83
CA LEU A 336 -16.83 -5.89 20.81
C LEU A 336 -16.63 -4.62 21.65
N HIS A 337 -15.58 -4.59 22.44
CA HIS A 337 -15.23 -3.44 23.28
C HIS A 337 -13.99 -2.69 22.78
N ILE A 338 -13.08 -3.38 22.11
CA ILE A 338 -11.82 -2.83 21.60
C ILE A 338 -11.94 -2.51 20.12
N ALA A 339 -12.24 -3.54 19.31
CA ALA A 339 -12.38 -3.37 17.88
C ALA A 339 -13.68 -2.65 17.51
N HIS A 340 -13.63 -1.75 16.54
CA HIS A 340 -14.78 -0.98 16.09
C HIS A 340 -14.86 -0.93 14.57
N TYR A 341 -16.06 -0.73 14.04
CA TYR A 341 -16.26 -0.60 12.60
C TYR A 341 -15.72 0.72 12.07
N ALA A 342 -14.80 0.65 11.11
CA ALA A 342 -14.37 1.80 10.32
C ALA A 342 -13.93 1.34 8.92
N PRO A 343 -14.35 2.02 7.83
CA PRO A 343 -13.98 1.65 6.46
C PRO A 343 -12.55 2.11 6.13
N THR A 344 -11.62 1.82 7.03
CA THR A 344 -10.18 2.13 6.92
C THR A 344 -9.36 0.95 7.40
N LEU A 345 -8.03 1.11 7.40
CA LEU A 345 -7.08 0.11 7.87
C LEU A 345 -5.71 0.75 8.20
N GLY A 346 -4.86 0.01 8.86
CA GLY A 346 -3.46 0.40 9.13
C GLY A 346 -3.27 1.41 10.26
N GLY A 347 -4.35 1.82 10.95
CA GLY A 347 -4.27 2.68 12.13
C GLY A 347 -3.76 1.95 13.37
N ILE A 348 -3.43 2.71 14.43
CA ILE A 348 -2.94 2.17 15.71
C ILE A 348 -4.01 1.43 16.52
N ARG A 349 -5.28 1.55 16.16
CA ARG A 349 -6.41 0.87 16.79
C ARG A 349 -7.00 -0.18 15.84
N THR A 350 -7.41 -1.31 16.39
CA THR A 350 -8.06 -2.39 15.65
C THR A 350 -9.41 -1.95 15.09
N THR A 351 -9.60 -2.14 13.78
CA THR A 351 -10.84 -1.81 13.07
C THR A 351 -11.37 -3.01 12.31
N LEU A 352 -12.70 -3.02 12.17
CA LEU A 352 -13.45 -3.98 11.38
C LEU A 352 -13.98 -3.31 10.12
N SER A 353 -14.14 -4.09 9.06
CA SER A 353 -14.88 -3.68 7.87
C SER A 353 -15.62 -4.87 7.30
N TYR A 354 -16.87 -4.65 6.89
CA TYR A 354 -17.71 -5.65 6.25
C TYR A 354 -17.63 -5.45 4.73
N PRO A 355 -16.94 -6.32 3.98
CA PRO A 355 -16.64 -6.10 2.57
C PRO A 355 -17.85 -5.85 1.70
N LEU A 356 -18.98 -6.52 1.96
CA LEU A 356 -20.23 -6.35 1.20
C LEU A 356 -20.85 -4.95 1.32
N LEU A 357 -20.55 -4.19 2.38
CA LEU A 357 -21.04 -2.81 2.59
C LEU A 357 -19.90 -1.78 2.57
N SER A 358 -18.70 -2.15 2.09
CA SER A 358 -17.55 -1.28 2.01
C SER A 358 -16.81 -1.46 0.68
N SER A 359 -15.65 -2.07 0.70
CA SER A 359 -14.73 -2.15 -0.46
C SER A 359 -15.26 -2.91 -1.68
N HIS A 360 -16.30 -3.75 -1.53
CA HIS A 360 -16.85 -4.58 -2.62
C HIS A 360 -18.37 -4.40 -2.80
N MET A 361 -18.91 -3.28 -2.32
CA MET A 361 -20.34 -2.99 -2.40
C MET A 361 -20.86 -2.92 -3.85
N HIS A 362 -20.05 -2.43 -4.77
CA HIS A 362 -20.42 -2.28 -6.18
C HIS A 362 -20.00 -3.45 -7.07
N VAL A 363 -19.23 -4.42 -6.52
CA VAL A 363 -18.81 -5.61 -7.27
C VAL A 363 -20.02 -6.54 -7.46
N PRO A 364 -20.29 -7.03 -8.69
CA PRO A 364 -21.38 -7.97 -8.95
C PRO A 364 -21.28 -9.23 -8.09
N GLU A 365 -22.44 -9.81 -7.72
CA GLU A 365 -22.48 -10.98 -6.83
C GLU A 365 -21.72 -12.19 -7.37
N GLU A 366 -21.76 -12.42 -8.70
CA GLU A 366 -21.02 -13.51 -9.34
C GLU A 366 -19.50 -13.35 -9.18
N ASP A 367 -18.99 -12.11 -9.28
CA ASP A 367 -17.57 -11.83 -9.12
C ASP A 367 -17.17 -11.89 -7.64
N ARG A 368 -18.03 -11.42 -6.72
CA ARG A 368 -17.80 -11.57 -5.28
C ARG A 368 -17.70 -13.04 -4.85
N LYS A 369 -18.54 -13.93 -5.44
CA LYS A 369 -18.46 -15.36 -5.20
C LYS A 369 -17.14 -15.97 -5.66
N LYS A 370 -16.62 -15.54 -6.82
CA LYS A 370 -15.29 -15.96 -7.31
C LYS A 370 -14.16 -15.49 -6.37
N MET A 371 -14.30 -14.30 -5.80
CA MET A 371 -13.38 -13.73 -4.82
C MET A 371 -13.55 -14.30 -3.41
N HIS A 372 -14.45 -15.26 -3.18
CA HIS A 372 -14.80 -15.80 -1.87
C HIS A 372 -15.27 -14.75 -0.85
N ILE A 373 -16.00 -13.72 -1.32
CA ILE A 373 -16.58 -12.68 -0.47
C ILE A 373 -18.02 -13.05 -0.16
N THR A 374 -18.23 -13.57 1.04
CA THR A 374 -19.53 -14.09 1.54
C THR A 374 -20.21 -13.11 2.48
N GLY A 375 -21.48 -13.40 2.86
CA GLY A 375 -22.20 -12.63 3.86
C GLY A 375 -21.67 -12.78 5.29
N GLY A 376 -20.87 -13.83 5.56
CA GLY A 376 -20.20 -14.02 6.85
C GLY A 376 -18.81 -13.43 6.95
N LEU A 377 -18.26 -12.89 5.85
CA LEU A 377 -16.87 -12.43 5.81
C LEU A 377 -16.69 -11.07 6.51
N MET A 378 -15.79 -11.02 7.49
CA MET A 378 -15.38 -9.81 8.19
C MET A 378 -13.87 -9.58 7.99
N ARG A 379 -13.48 -8.37 7.57
CA ARG A 379 -12.08 -7.97 7.46
C ARG A 379 -11.65 -7.25 8.73
N VAL A 380 -10.47 -7.58 9.24
CA VAL A 380 -9.85 -6.99 10.44
C VAL A 380 -8.56 -6.29 10.03
N SER A 381 -8.36 -5.06 10.50
CA SER A 381 -7.06 -4.39 10.52
C SER A 381 -6.62 -4.25 11.97
N THR A 382 -5.60 -4.98 12.37
CA THR A 382 -5.12 -4.96 13.76
C THR A 382 -4.34 -3.70 14.06
N GLY A 383 -4.56 -3.19 15.27
CA GLY A 383 -3.79 -2.11 15.86
C GLY A 383 -2.61 -2.65 16.68
N ILE A 384 -2.15 -1.81 17.60
CA ILE A 384 -1.01 -2.09 18.48
C ILE A 384 -1.42 -2.45 19.92
N GLU A 385 -2.68 -2.78 20.13
CA GLU A 385 -3.23 -3.21 21.40
C GLU A 385 -2.51 -4.48 21.90
N ASP A 386 -2.78 -4.88 23.15
CA ASP A 386 -2.34 -6.17 23.65
C ASP A 386 -3.05 -7.31 22.88
N ALA A 387 -2.29 -8.30 22.43
CA ALA A 387 -2.82 -9.40 21.61
C ALA A 387 -3.83 -10.27 22.36
N ASP A 388 -3.59 -10.55 23.64
CA ASP A 388 -4.46 -11.40 24.45
C ASP A 388 -5.78 -10.69 24.75
N ASP A 389 -5.76 -9.36 24.91
CA ASP A 389 -6.98 -8.56 25.04
C ASP A 389 -7.80 -8.59 23.73
N LEU A 390 -7.17 -8.49 22.57
CA LEU A 390 -7.86 -8.64 21.29
C LEU A 390 -8.48 -10.04 21.13
N ILE A 391 -7.73 -11.09 21.44
CA ILE A 391 -8.23 -12.48 21.38
C ILE A 391 -9.43 -12.66 22.31
N LYS A 392 -9.33 -12.13 23.53
CA LYS A 392 -10.42 -12.20 24.51
C LYS A 392 -11.66 -11.44 24.03
N ASP A 393 -11.49 -10.26 23.47
CA ASP A 393 -12.59 -9.42 22.95
C ASP A 393 -13.34 -10.16 21.83
N PHE A 394 -12.63 -10.65 20.82
CA PHE A 394 -13.22 -11.36 19.69
C PHE A 394 -13.86 -12.70 20.10
N THR A 395 -13.18 -13.50 20.92
CA THR A 395 -13.72 -14.81 21.34
C THR A 395 -14.94 -14.66 22.25
N ASN A 396 -15.01 -13.62 23.07
CA ASN A 396 -16.22 -13.34 23.85
C ASN A 396 -17.37 -12.84 22.98
N ALA A 397 -17.09 -12.00 21.98
CA ALA A 397 -18.11 -11.51 21.05
C ALA A 397 -18.70 -12.64 20.18
N LEU A 398 -17.87 -13.61 19.75
CA LEU A 398 -18.31 -14.76 18.97
C LEU A 398 -19.30 -15.70 19.70
N LYS A 399 -19.38 -15.67 21.03
CA LYS A 399 -20.37 -16.43 21.81
C LYS A 399 -21.83 -16.11 21.48
N VAL A 400 -22.10 -15.05 20.72
CA VAL A 400 -23.47 -14.76 20.21
C VAL A 400 -23.95 -15.84 19.22
N PHE A 401 -23.05 -16.67 18.73
CA PHE A 401 -23.34 -17.77 17.82
C PHE A 401 -23.61 -19.10 18.55
N ASP A 402 -23.36 -19.19 19.88
CA ASP A 402 -23.68 -20.34 20.72
C ASP A 402 -25.15 -20.74 20.70
#